data_83e7aa194359940dc98bd02195065b99
#
_entry.id   83e7aa194359940dc98bd02195065b99
#
_cell.length_a   1.000
_cell.length_b   1.000
_cell.length_c   1.000
_cell.angle_alpha   90.00
_cell.angle_beta   90.00
_cell.angle_gamma   90.00
#
_symmetry.space_group_name_H-M   'P 1'
#
loop_
_entity.id
_entity.type
_entity.pdbx_description
1 polymer ?
#
loop_
_entity_poly.entity_id
_entity_poly.type
_entity_poly.pdbx_seq_one_letter_code
_entity_poly.pdbx_strand_id
1 'polypeptide(L)'
;MNRFGKTVMRRDAPGLAGWIRRHPFASFYTLAVAFAIVLWSYLVVMEVLAPNMYGPGVGVFAKFQANMAGLQQTAPLLMQHRDSILVYLTLYAMLPLAAPFFFFPFAPTASALIITALGYGAPTVKALLGAYLPVRGAVGVRQALRLYGVLLLVLVSLVAGSLLYDSLFNAAQRVPHRVELWGLSNLQLFAAGWTLALLTNQGGLLEELGWRGYAWPVLVRKFGQPLQAAVLLGVAWALWHLPREVVPILTGKITLLKLLQEQAQFIVACVGMTLLAVVFVNLSGGSVWPAILVHGCFNFLYGGFAAGGSARAIDSLEPALLWALVGLVTVLLAGRDLGWQRRMQIHGGDGRSDPANQWALRT
;
A
#
# COMPACT_ATOMS: atom_id res chain seq x y z
N MET A 1 -45.83 6.21 10.75
CA MET A 1 -45.60 7.39 9.89
C MET A 1 -44.10 7.53 9.64
N ASN A 2 -43.60 6.94 8.54
CA ASN A 2 -42.17 6.92 8.16
C ASN A 2 -41.84 8.20 7.38
N ARG A 3 -41.21 9.18 8.05
CA ARG A 3 -40.58 10.32 7.41
C ARG A 3 -39.05 10.13 7.35
N PHE A 4 -38.58 9.12 6.67
CA PHE A 4 -37.23 9.17 6.12
C PHE A 4 -37.34 9.55 4.65
N GLY A 5 -37.32 10.86 4.42
CA GLY A 5 -37.27 11.41 3.07
C GLY A 5 -36.05 10.83 2.34
N LYS A 6 -36.30 10.05 1.28
CA LYS A 6 -35.33 9.65 0.30
C LYS A 6 -34.72 10.89 -0.33
N THR A 7 -33.66 11.41 0.22
CA THR A 7 -32.82 12.38 -0.49
C THR A 7 -32.11 11.59 -1.58
N VAL A 8 -32.78 11.41 -2.72
CA VAL A 8 -32.15 10.95 -3.96
C VAL A 8 -31.17 12.05 -4.33
N MET A 9 -29.89 11.85 -4.02
CA MET A 9 -28.85 12.76 -4.52
C MET A 9 -28.84 12.64 -6.04
N ARG A 10 -29.28 13.69 -6.73
CA ARG A 10 -29.37 13.74 -8.20
C ARG A 10 -27.96 13.59 -8.78
N ARG A 11 -27.80 12.68 -9.77
CA ARG A 11 -26.60 12.56 -10.62
C ARG A 11 -26.25 13.90 -11.31
N ASP A 12 -27.22 14.73 -11.50
CA ASP A 12 -27.19 15.97 -12.30
C ASP A 12 -26.78 17.20 -11.47
N ALA A 13 -26.20 17.03 -10.28
CA ALA A 13 -25.71 18.18 -9.52
C ALA A 13 -24.62 18.92 -10.33
N PRO A 14 -24.78 20.21 -10.62
CA PRO A 14 -23.77 21.00 -11.31
C PRO A 14 -22.53 21.13 -10.43
N GLY A 15 -21.37 21.39 -11.06
CA GLY A 15 -20.14 21.69 -10.36
C GLY A 15 -19.28 20.46 -9.97
N LEU A 16 -18.29 20.69 -9.10
CA LEU A 16 -17.25 19.73 -8.74
C LEU A 16 -17.80 18.43 -8.15
N ALA A 17 -18.77 18.51 -7.25
CA ALA A 17 -19.38 17.32 -6.64
C ALA A 17 -20.06 16.42 -7.67
N GLY A 18 -20.74 16.99 -8.67
CA GLY A 18 -21.33 16.24 -9.76
C GLY A 18 -20.28 15.59 -10.65
N TRP A 19 -19.20 16.29 -10.93
CA TRP A 19 -18.08 15.73 -11.70
C TRP A 19 -17.43 14.56 -10.97
N ILE A 20 -17.13 14.68 -9.66
CA ILE A 20 -16.58 13.62 -8.81
C ILE A 20 -17.48 12.37 -8.86
N ARG A 21 -18.81 12.53 -8.75
CA ARG A 21 -19.73 11.39 -8.78
C ARG A 21 -19.76 10.68 -10.12
N ARG A 22 -19.61 11.39 -11.23
CA ARG A 22 -19.53 10.79 -12.57
C ARG A 22 -18.18 10.13 -12.84
N HIS A 23 -17.09 10.63 -12.22
CA HIS A 23 -15.72 10.17 -12.47
C HIS A 23 -14.96 9.85 -11.17
N PRO A 24 -15.50 8.98 -10.28
CA PRO A 24 -14.97 8.82 -8.92
C PRO A 24 -13.52 8.30 -8.89
N PHE A 25 -13.19 7.32 -9.72
CA PHE A 25 -11.82 6.80 -9.80
C PHE A 25 -10.85 7.82 -10.40
N ALA A 26 -11.23 8.47 -11.50
CA ALA A 26 -10.36 9.48 -12.12
C ALA A 26 -10.08 10.65 -11.16
N SER A 27 -11.12 11.14 -10.43
CA SER A 27 -10.96 12.19 -9.43
C SER A 27 -9.98 11.80 -8.34
N PHE A 28 -10.15 10.59 -7.80
CA PHE A 28 -9.26 10.02 -6.79
C PHE A 28 -7.83 9.90 -7.29
N TYR A 29 -7.65 9.25 -8.45
CA TYR A 29 -6.33 8.96 -8.99
C TYR A 29 -5.57 10.22 -9.37
N THR A 30 -6.23 11.18 -10.04
CA THR A 30 -5.62 12.47 -10.39
C THR A 30 -5.16 13.21 -9.13
N LEU A 31 -5.97 13.23 -8.07
CA LEU A 31 -5.59 13.90 -6.83
C LEU A 31 -4.43 13.18 -6.13
N ALA A 32 -4.43 11.85 -6.10
CA ALA A 32 -3.33 11.07 -5.52
C ALA A 32 -2.00 11.28 -6.27
N VAL A 33 -2.04 11.31 -7.61
CA VAL A 33 -0.87 11.60 -8.44
C VAL A 33 -0.41 13.05 -8.26
N ALA A 34 -1.34 14.01 -8.18
CA ALA A 34 -1.00 15.42 -7.95
C ALA A 34 -0.29 15.59 -6.59
N PHE A 35 -0.77 14.95 -5.52
CA PHE A 35 -0.06 14.95 -4.24
C PHE A 35 1.34 14.35 -4.36
N ALA A 36 1.48 13.20 -5.04
CA ALA A 36 2.78 12.58 -5.26
C ALA A 36 3.76 13.52 -5.98
N ILE A 37 3.30 14.16 -7.06
CA ILE A 37 4.12 15.11 -7.82
C ILE A 37 4.52 16.31 -6.95
N VAL A 38 3.59 16.92 -6.23
CA VAL A 38 3.86 18.10 -5.38
C VAL A 38 4.87 17.74 -4.29
N LEU A 39 4.70 16.61 -3.60
CA LEU A 39 5.58 16.20 -2.52
C LEU A 39 7.01 15.90 -3.01
N TRP A 40 7.15 15.22 -4.15
CA TRP A 40 8.47 14.94 -4.72
C TRP A 40 9.10 16.17 -5.35
N SER A 41 8.33 17.04 -6.01
CA SER A 41 8.82 18.33 -6.51
C SER A 41 9.34 19.22 -5.39
N TYR A 42 8.65 19.23 -4.25
CA TYR A 42 9.13 19.95 -3.06
C TYR A 42 10.53 19.48 -2.63
N LEU A 43 10.75 18.14 -2.55
CA LEU A 43 12.07 17.61 -2.18
C LEU A 43 13.16 17.98 -3.19
N VAL A 44 12.87 17.88 -4.49
CA VAL A 44 13.81 18.28 -5.54
C VAL A 44 14.14 19.75 -5.43
N VAL A 45 13.14 20.62 -5.26
CA VAL A 45 13.33 22.08 -5.11
C VAL A 45 14.19 22.39 -3.87
N MET A 46 13.88 21.73 -2.73
CA MET A 46 14.68 21.94 -1.51
C MET A 46 16.13 21.50 -1.66
N GLU A 47 16.37 20.38 -2.37
CA GLU A 47 17.74 19.90 -2.61
C GLU A 47 18.53 20.83 -3.55
N VAL A 48 17.85 21.43 -4.56
CA VAL A 48 18.47 22.38 -5.49
C VAL A 48 18.71 23.76 -4.84
N LEU A 49 17.72 24.30 -4.11
CA LEU A 49 17.80 25.65 -3.54
C LEU A 49 18.64 25.71 -2.26
N ALA A 50 18.75 24.60 -1.54
CA ALA A 50 19.43 24.55 -0.25
C ALA A 50 20.34 23.30 -0.12
N PRO A 51 21.28 23.07 -1.07
CA PRO A 51 22.10 21.86 -1.08
C PRO A 51 23.07 21.75 0.11
N ASN A 52 23.28 22.85 0.83
CA ASN A 52 24.18 22.94 1.99
C ASN A 52 23.44 23.31 3.29
N MET A 53 22.13 23.09 3.36
CA MET A 53 21.29 23.52 4.49
C MET A 53 21.77 23.00 5.86
N TYR A 54 22.36 21.81 5.89
CA TYR A 54 22.83 21.14 7.11
C TYR A 54 24.35 21.00 7.16
N GLY A 55 25.08 21.71 6.30
CA GLY A 55 26.54 21.71 6.18
C GLY A 55 26.98 21.55 4.72
N PRO A 56 28.27 21.73 4.42
CA PRO A 56 28.80 21.61 3.06
C PRO A 56 28.44 20.27 2.42
N GLY A 57 27.70 20.28 1.30
CA GLY A 57 27.22 19.09 0.59
C GLY A 57 26.11 18.31 1.30
N VAL A 58 25.48 18.86 2.34
CA VAL A 58 24.45 18.17 3.13
C VAL A 58 23.11 18.89 2.97
N GLY A 59 22.36 18.52 1.95
CA GLY A 59 20.96 18.93 1.75
C GLY A 59 19.98 18.10 2.58
N VAL A 60 18.67 18.27 2.34
CA VAL A 60 17.59 17.61 3.07
C VAL A 60 17.66 16.07 2.91
N PHE A 61 17.92 15.59 1.69
CA PHE A 61 17.99 14.16 1.42
C PHE A 61 19.20 13.51 2.08
N ALA A 62 20.38 14.12 1.99
CA ALA A 62 21.59 13.62 2.65
C ALA A 62 21.41 13.58 4.18
N LYS A 63 20.79 14.63 4.76
CA LYS A 63 20.46 14.66 6.20
C LYS A 63 19.47 13.57 6.59
N PHE A 64 18.45 13.32 5.77
CA PHE A 64 17.50 12.23 5.98
C PHE A 64 18.22 10.87 6.02
N GLN A 65 19.11 10.60 5.05
CA GLN A 65 19.91 9.35 5.02
C GLN A 65 20.83 9.22 6.23
N ALA A 66 21.46 10.32 6.67
CA ALA A 66 22.30 10.32 7.87
C ALA A 66 21.48 10.01 9.13
N ASN A 67 20.27 10.58 9.26
CA ASN A 67 19.37 10.25 10.38
C ASN A 67 18.92 8.79 10.35
N MET A 68 18.63 8.22 9.17
CA MET A 68 18.33 6.79 9.01
C MET A 68 19.49 5.91 9.49
N ALA A 69 20.73 6.26 9.08
CA ALA A 69 21.94 5.56 9.52
C ALA A 69 22.16 5.68 11.04
N GLY A 70 21.88 6.85 11.63
CA GLY A 70 21.91 7.07 13.07
C GLY A 70 20.90 6.19 13.82
N LEU A 71 19.66 6.08 13.31
CA LEU A 71 18.64 5.18 13.87
C LEU A 71 19.05 3.72 13.81
N GLN A 72 19.78 3.29 12.76
CA GLN A 72 20.30 1.93 12.68
C GLN A 72 21.22 1.58 13.86
N GLN A 73 21.95 2.57 14.39
CA GLN A 73 22.84 2.40 15.53
C GLN A 73 22.11 2.55 16.88
N THR A 74 21.17 3.49 16.99
CA THR A 74 20.53 3.85 18.27
C THR A 74 19.22 3.12 18.53
N ALA A 75 18.52 2.67 17.49
CA ALA A 75 17.25 1.95 17.56
C ALA A 75 17.21 0.74 16.60
N PRO A 76 18.20 -0.18 16.69
CA PRO A 76 18.38 -1.24 15.71
C PRO A 76 17.22 -2.23 15.63
N LEU A 77 16.46 -2.45 16.70
CA LEU A 77 15.27 -3.29 16.69
C LEU A 77 14.14 -2.65 15.83
N LEU A 78 13.93 -1.34 15.96
CA LEU A 78 12.98 -0.61 15.13
C LEU A 78 13.37 -0.66 13.65
N MET A 79 14.67 -0.60 13.38
CA MET A 79 15.24 -0.63 12.03
C MET A 79 15.28 -2.02 11.39
N GLN A 80 14.80 -3.08 12.08
CA GLN A 80 14.55 -4.38 11.43
C GLN A 80 13.46 -4.29 10.34
N HIS A 81 12.61 -3.27 10.41
CA HIS A 81 11.69 -2.91 9.32
C HIS A 81 11.73 -1.40 9.05
N ARG A 82 12.55 -1.00 8.07
CA ARG A 82 12.79 0.42 7.74
C ARG A 82 11.52 1.16 7.32
N ASP A 83 10.56 0.46 6.69
CA ASP A 83 9.30 1.05 6.24
C ASP A 83 8.23 1.08 7.34
N SER A 84 8.63 0.92 8.61
CA SER A 84 7.73 1.12 9.74
C SER A 84 7.33 2.57 9.88
N ILE A 85 6.03 2.83 10.09
CA ILE A 85 5.52 4.18 10.38
C ILE A 85 6.22 4.82 11.59
N LEU A 86 6.68 4.00 12.55
CA LEU A 86 7.39 4.48 13.74
C LEU A 86 8.76 5.07 13.36
N VAL A 87 9.47 4.46 12.38
CA VAL A 87 10.72 5.00 11.84
C VAL A 87 10.47 6.36 11.20
N TYR A 88 9.45 6.46 10.34
CA TYR A 88 9.16 7.71 9.64
C TYR A 88 8.64 8.82 10.55
N LEU A 89 7.87 8.50 11.58
CA LEU A 89 7.47 9.48 12.61
C LEU A 89 8.69 10.01 13.36
N THR A 90 9.64 9.13 13.72
CA THR A 90 10.88 9.53 14.38
C THR A 90 11.71 10.42 13.47
N LEU A 91 11.88 10.03 12.20
CA LEU A 91 12.61 10.82 11.20
C LEU A 91 11.95 12.17 10.94
N TYR A 92 10.62 12.22 10.87
CA TYR A 92 9.87 13.47 10.74
C TYR A 92 10.09 14.40 11.93
N ALA A 93 10.08 13.85 13.16
CA ALA A 93 10.38 14.64 14.36
C ALA A 93 11.81 15.18 14.37
N MET A 94 12.79 14.42 13.85
CA MET A 94 14.19 14.83 13.74
C MET A 94 14.45 15.81 12.57
N LEU A 95 13.64 15.73 11.52
CA LEU A 95 13.81 16.48 10.27
C LEU A 95 12.44 16.79 9.64
N PRO A 96 11.72 17.84 10.13
CA PRO A 96 10.39 18.19 9.60
C PRO A 96 10.35 18.50 8.10
N LEU A 97 11.46 18.98 7.52
CA LEU A 97 11.58 19.20 6.07
C LEU A 97 11.55 17.91 5.24
N ALA A 98 11.73 16.75 5.88
CA ALA A 98 11.55 15.44 5.25
C ALA A 98 10.08 14.95 5.29
N ALA A 99 9.12 15.82 5.66
CA ALA A 99 7.69 15.52 5.66
C ALA A 99 7.17 14.80 4.40
N PRO A 100 7.63 15.11 3.18
CA PRO A 100 7.22 14.37 1.99
C PRO A 100 7.45 12.87 2.06
N PHE A 101 8.49 12.38 2.70
CA PHE A 101 8.72 10.94 2.88
C PHE A 101 7.65 10.28 3.75
N PHE A 102 7.07 11.02 4.69
CA PHE A 102 5.96 10.55 5.53
C PHE A 102 4.61 10.72 4.81
N PHE A 103 4.37 11.86 4.17
CA PHE A 103 3.07 12.17 3.57
C PHE A 103 2.84 11.52 2.20
N PHE A 104 3.89 11.11 1.49
CA PHE A 104 3.74 10.45 0.20
C PHE A 104 2.87 9.17 0.30
N PRO A 105 3.12 8.22 1.19
CA PRO A 105 2.23 7.06 1.36
C PRO A 105 0.82 7.42 1.82
N PHE A 106 0.62 8.58 2.45
CA PHE A 106 -0.70 9.04 2.86
C PHE A 106 -1.53 9.64 1.71
N ALA A 107 -0.91 10.00 0.60
CA ALA A 107 -1.58 10.66 -0.52
C ALA A 107 -2.82 9.90 -1.06
N PRO A 108 -2.81 8.56 -1.25
CA PRO A 108 -3.99 7.82 -1.67
C PRO A 108 -5.14 7.90 -0.65
N THR A 109 -4.85 7.74 0.64
CA THR A 109 -5.87 7.84 1.70
C THR A 109 -6.42 9.27 1.81
N ALA A 110 -5.55 10.28 1.80
CA ALA A 110 -5.98 11.68 1.80
C ALA A 110 -6.89 11.99 0.61
N SER A 111 -6.50 11.54 -0.59
CA SER A 111 -7.30 11.71 -1.81
C SER A 111 -8.67 11.03 -1.70
N ALA A 112 -8.71 9.79 -1.19
CA ALA A 112 -9.97 9.08 -0.98
C ALA A 112 -10.89 9.82 0.00
N LEU A 113 -10.34 10.32 1.11
CA LEU A 113 -11.10 11.08 2.12
C LEU A 113 -11.64 12.40 1.54
N ILE A 114 -10.78 13.16 0.84
CA ILE A 114 -11.17 14.44 0.21
C ILE A 114 -12.24 14.22 -0.85
N ILE A 115 -12.04 13.29 -1.78
CA ILE A 115 -12.98 12.99 -2.86
C ILE A 115 -14.32 12.47 -2.29
N THR A 116 -14.25 11.64 -1.23
CA THR A 116 -15.45 11.15 -0.55
C THR A 116 -16.20 12.30 0.14
N ALA A 117 -15.49 13.19 0.84
CA ALA A 117 -16.10 14.34 1.51
C ALA A 117 -16.77 15.29 0.52
N LEU A 118 -16.08 15.66 -0.55
CA LEU A 118 -16.56 16.59 -1.57
C LEU A 118 -17.70 16.00 -2.43
N GLY A 119 -17.57 14.71 -2.77
CA GLY A 119 -18.58 14.06 -3.62
C GLY A 119 -19.81 13.59 -2.87
N TYR A 120 -19.68 13.10 -1.63
CA TYR A 120 -20.71 12.31 -0.96
C TYR A 120 -21.01 12.75 0.47
N GLY A 121 -20.16 13.59 1.08
CA GLY A 121 -20.37 14.18 2.41
C GLY A 121 -19.85 13.34 3.58
N ALA A 122 -19.89 13.93 4.79
CA ALA A 122 -19.31 13.39 6.00
C ALA A 122 -19.81 11.98 6.43
N PRO A 123 -21.09 11.61 6.30
CA PRO A 123 -21.52 10.25 6.63
C PRO A 123 -20.79 9.17 5.83
N THR A 124 -20.47 9.46 4.56
CA THR A 124 -19.76 8.55 3.67
C THR A 124 -18.27 8.45 4.04
N VAL A 125 -17.66 9.56 4.47
CA VAL A 125 -16.30 9.54 5.04
C VAL A 125 -16.22 8.62 6.26
N LYS A 126 -17.20 8.72 7.19
CA LYS A 126 -17.28 7.82 8.35
C LYS A 126 -17.41 6.36 7.94
N ALA A 127 -18.22 6.07 6.91
CA ALA A 127 -18.38 4.74 6.35
C ALA A 127 -17.07 4.20 5.73
N LEU A 128 -16.30 5.07 5.02
CA LEU A 128 -14.99 4.73 4.47
C LEU A 128 -13.97 4.43 5.58
N LEU A 129 -13.89 5.27 6.60
CA LEU A 129 -13.02 5.04 7.77
C LEU A 129 -13.35 3.74 8.50
N GLY A 130 -14.61 3.32 8.48
CA GLY A 130 -15.03 2.01 8.99
C GLY A 130 -14.35 0.81 8.29
N ALA A 131 -13.67 1.00 7.16
CA ALA A 131 -12.87 -0.05 6.54
C ALA A 131 -11.62 -0.44 7.35
N TYR A 132 -11.20 0.37 8.33
CA TYR A 132 -10.18 -0.01 9.30
C TYR A 132 -10.68 -0.96 10.41
N LEU A 133 -11.96 -1.29 10.45
CA LEU A 133 -12.40 -2.37 11.34
C LEU A 133 -11.86 -3.72 10.82
N PRO A 134 -11.39 -4.62 11.69
CA PRO A 134 -10.79 -5.90 11.28
C PRO A 134 -11.70 -6.77 10.40
N VAL A 135 -13.01 -6.69 10.62
CA VAL A 135 -14.05 -7.31 9.80
C VAL A 135 -15.26 -6.40 9.70
N ARG A 136 -16.08 -6.60 8.64
CA ARG A 136 -17.28 -5.79 8.41
C ARG A 136 -18.46 -6.66 8.02
N GLY A 137 -19.66 -6.10 8.15
CA GLY A 137 -20.89 -6.80 7.84
C GLY A 137 -21.16 -8.02 8.74
N ALA A 138 -21.75 -9.05 8.20
CA ALA A 138 -22.15 -10.27 8.93
C ALA A 138 -21.00 -11.29 9.08
N VAL A 139 -19.75 -10.87 9.17
CA VAL A 139 -18.60 -11.76 9.41
C VAL A 139 -18.50 -12.10 10.90
N GLY A 140 -18.81 -13.34 11.24
CA GLY A 140 -18.69 -13.82 12.63
C GLY A 140 -17.25 -14.05 13.09
N VAL A 141 -17.01 -14.03 14.40
CA VAL A 141 -15.68 -14.19 15.02
C VAL A 141 -14.95 -15.45 14.50
N ARG A 142 -15.62 -16.59 14.47
CA ARG A 142 -15.03 -17.86 14.00
C ARG A 142 -14.58 -17.77 12.52
N GLN A 143 -15.36 -17.08 11.69
CA GLN A 143 -15.02 -16.86 10.27
C GLN A 143 -13.84 -15.89 10.15
N ALA A 144 -13.82 -14.82 10.97
CA ALA A 144 -12.70 -13.88 11.03
C ALA A 144 -11.39 -14.58 11.43
N LEU A 145 -11.41 -15.38 12.50
CA LEU A 145 -10.22 -16.12 12.94
C LEU A 145 -9.70 -17.08 11.87
N ARG A 146 -10.60 -17.79 11.17
CA ARG A 146 -10.20 -18.65 10.04
C ARG A 146 -9.58 -17.85 8.91
N LEU A 147 -10.20 -16.73 8.53
CA LEU A 147 -9.72 -15.86 7.45
C LEU A 147 -8.31 -15.34 7.74
N TYR A 148 -8.10 -14.75 8.92
CA TYR A 148 -6.78 -14.23 9.30
C TYR A 148 -5.76 -15.35 9.53
N GLY A 149 -6.18 -16.52 10.03
CA GLY A 149 -5.31 -17.70 10.16
C GLY A 149 -4.82 -18.20 8.80
N VAL A 150 -5.73 -18.31 7.80
CA VAL A 150 -5.35 -18.68 6.43
C VAL A 150 -4.47 -17.61 5.81
N LEU A 151 -4.80 -16.32 5.96
CA LEU A 151 -3.96 -15.23 5.47
C LEU A 151 -2.55 -15.32 6.08
N LEU A 152 -2.43 -15.47 7.39
CA LEU A 152 -1.14 -15.57 8.06
C LEU A 152 -0.36 -16.79 7.55
N LEU A 153 -1.00 -17.94 7.35
CA LEU A 153 -0.36 -19.10 6.77
C LEU A 153 0.18 -18.83 5.37
N VAL A 154 -0.59 -18.15 4.52
CA VAL A 154 -0.13 -17.73 3.18
C VAL A 154 1.09 -16.83 3.29
N LEU A 155 1.05 -15.80 4.15
CA LEU A 155 2.16 -14.85 4.31
C LEU A 155 3.43 -15.54 4.87
N VAL A 156 3.29 -16.44 5.84
CA VAL A 156 4.41 -17.28 6.34
C VAL A 156 4.98 -18.14 5.22
N SER A 157 4.12 -18.76 4.40
CA SER A 157 4.57 -19.60 3.28
C SER A 157 5.35 -18.81 2.23
N LEU A 158 4.93 -17.55 1.96
CA LEU A 158 5.65 -16.66 1.04
C LEU A 158 7.05 -16.32 1.57
N VAL A 159 7.15 -15.99 2.85
CA VAL A 159 8.42 -15.71 3.51
C VAL A 159 9.31 -16.95 3.54
N ALA A 160 8.78 -18.11 3.93
CA ALA A 160 9.52 -19.36 3.95
C ALA A 160 10.00 -19.77 2.54
N GLY A 161 9.15 -19.59 1.53
CA GLY A 161 9.50 -19.84 0.13
C GLY A 161 10.61 -18.93 -0.39
N SER A 162 10.56 -17.64 -0.05
CA SER A 162 11.63 -16.70 -0.38
C SER A 162 12.95 -17.06 0.29
N LEU A 163 12.91 -17.42 1.58
CA LEU A 163 14.10 -17.88 2.32
C LEU A 163 14.70 -19.16 1.74
N LEU A 164 13.86 -20.10 1.35
CA LEU A 164 14.29 -21.35 0.70
C LEU A 164 14.93 -21.05 -0.66
N TYR A 165 14.29 -20.21 -1.47
CA TYR A 165 14.84 -19.78 -2.76
C TYR A 165 16.23 -19.16 -2.59
N ASP A 166 16.36 -18.19 -1.70
CA ASP A 166 17.64 -17.58 -1.39
C ASP A 166 18.67 -18.61 -0.92
N SER A 167 18.25 -19.61 -0.14
CA SER A 167 19.14 -20.66 0.34
C SER A 167 19.73 -21.49 -0.79
N LEU A 168 18.91 -21.78 -1.80
CA LEU A 168 19.28 -22.66 -2.90
C LEU A 168 20.06 -21.93 -4.00
N PHE A 169 19.70 -20.67 -4.29
CA PHE A 169 20.18 -19.99 -5.49
C PHE A 169 21.07 -18.77 -5.20
N ASN A 170 20.97 -18.15 -4.01
CA ASN A 170 21.67 -16.90 -3.66
C ASN A 170 22.64 -17.06 -2.45
N ALA A 171 23.00 -18.26 -2.10
CA ALA A 171 23.82 -18.54 -0.89
C ALA A 171 25.16 -17.77 -0.85
N ALA A 172 25.75 -17.49 -2.01
CA ALA A 172 27.02 -16.75 -2.12
C ALA A 172 26.90 -15.24 -1.85
N GLN A 173 25.69 -14.67 -1.95
CA GLN A 173 25.45 -13.22 -1.74
C GLN A 173 25.02 -12.87 -0.31
N ARG A 174 24.90 -13.88 0.56
CA ARG A 174 24.54 -13.67 1.96
C ARG A 174 25.71 -13.10 2.73
N VAL A 175 25.69 -11.81 2.96
CA VAL A 175 26.46 -11.23 4.05
C VAL A 175 25.71 -11.58 5.34
N PRO A 176 26.29 -12.39 6.24
CA PRO A 176 25.67 -12.65 7.52
C PRO A 176 25.70 -11.34 8.31
N HIS A 177 24.59 -10.64 8.38
CA HIS A 177 24.43 -9.54 9.32
C HIS A 177 24.34 -10.14 10.72
N ARG A 178 25.50 -10.38 11.33
CA ARG A 178 25.59 -10.61 12.76
C ARG A 178 25.33 -9.28 13.47
N VAL A 179 24.08 -8.99 13.71
CA VAL A 179 23.71 -7.97 14.67
C VAL A 179 23.47 -8.70 15.99
N GLU A 180 24.49 -8.73 16.84
CA GLU A 180 24.30 -9.13 18.23
C GLU A 180 23.57 -8.01 18.96
N LEU A 181 22.24 -8.10 18.96
CA LEU A 181 21.36 -7.17 19.66
C LEU A 181 20.84 -7.85 20.91
N TRP A 182 21.30 -7.40 22.07
CA TRP A 182 20.76 -7.79 23.38
C TRP A 182 20.58 -9.29 23.61
N GLY A 183 21.47 -10.12 23.04
CA GLY A 183 21.37 -11.58 23.12
C GLY A 183 20.25 -12.22 22.31
N LEU A 184 19.57 -11.45 21.45
CA LEU A 184 18.56 -11.99 20.55
C LEU A 184 19.23 -12.79 19.41
N SER A 185 18.67 -13.96 19.12
CA SER A 185 19.07 -14.75 17.96
C SER A 185 18.63 -14.09 16.64
N ASN A 186 19.30 -14.42 15.54
CA ASN A 186 18.91 -13.95 14.21
C ASN A 186 17.43 -14.26 13.88
N LEU A 187 16.90 -15.40 14.37
CA LEU A 187 15.50 -15.77 14.20
C LEU A 187 14.55 -14.82 14.95
N GLN A 188 14.91 -14.43 16.16
CA GLN A 188 14.12 -13.49 16.96
C GLN A 188 14.10 -12.09 16.33
N LEU A 189 15.24 -11.62 15.82
CA LEU A 189 15.34 -10.35 15.09
C LEU A 189 14.54 -10.38 13.79
N PHE A 190 14.61 -11.48 13.06
CA PHE A 190 13.80 -11.70 11.88
C PHE A 190 12.31 -11.68 12.20
N ALA A 191 11.87 -12.43 13.22
CA ALA A 191 10.49 -12.47 13.65
C ALA A 191 9.98 -11.08 14.10
N ALA A 192 10.83 -10.32 14.81
CA ALA A 192 10.51 -8.93 15.17
C ALA A 192 10.34 -8.03 13.94
N GLY A 193 11.27 -8.08 12.98
CA GLY A 193 11.22 -7.33 11.73
C GLY A 193 9.97 -7.66 10.92
N TRP A 194 9.65 -8.93 10.79
CA TRP A 194 8.44 -9.38 10.09
C TRP A 194 7.16 -8.93 10.79
N THR A 195 7.11 -9.03 12.13
CA THR A 195 5.98 -8.54 12.91
C THR A 195 5.79 -7.02 12.74
N LEU A 196 6.88 -6.26 12.80
CA LEU A 196 6.85 -4.82 12.53
C LEU A 196 6.36 -4.54 11.10
N ALA A 197 6.83 -5.32 10.12
CA ALA A 197 6.39 -5.18 8.73
C ALA A 197 4.89 -5.41 8.57
N LEU A 198 4.33 -6.42 9.21
CA LEU A 198 2.90 -6.70 9.13
C LEU A 198 2.04 -5.63 9.81
N LEU A 199 2.46 -5.13 10.97
CA LEU A 199 1.61 -4.29 11.83
C LEU A 199 1.88 -2.80 11.71
N THR A 200 3.08 -2.39 11.31
CA THR A 200 3.52 -0.99 11.33
C THR A 200 4.03 -0.49 9.99
N ASN A 201 3.88 -1.27 8.91
CA ASN A 201 4.29 -0.84 7.58
C ASN A 201 3.57 0.45 7.19
N GLN A 202 4.33 1.48 6.83
CA GLN A 202 3.81 2.80 6.50
C GLN A 202 2.89 2.74 5.27
N GLY A 203 3.32 2.07 4.19
CA GLY A 203 2.51 1.92 2.97
C GLY A 203 1.21 1.18 3.28
N GLY A 204 1.27 0.04 3.98
CA GLY A 204 0.09 -0.71 4.38
C GLY A 204 -0.92 0.15 5.16
N LEU A 205 -0.46 0.85 6.20
CA LEU A 205 -1.35 1.64 7.06
C LEU A 205 -1.91 2.89 6.37
N LEU A 206 -1.12 3.55 5.52
CA LEU A 206 -1.46 4.85 4.98
C LEU A 206 -2.04 4.80 3.56
N GLU A 207 -1.76 3.75 2.77
CA GLU A 207 -2.22 3.67 1.38
C GLU A 207 -3.52 2.86 1.21
N GLU A 208 -3.70 1.77 2.00
CA GLU A 208 -4.69 0.74 1.72
C GLU A 208 -6.14 1.22 1.82
N LEU A 209 -6.42 2.23 2.64
CA LEU A 209 -7.76 2.85 2.66
C LEU A 209 -8.08 3.50 1.31
N GLY A 210 -7.10 4.16 0.69
CA GLY A 210 -7.24 4.74 -0.64
C GLY A 210 -7.42 3.67 -1.72
N TRP A 211 -6.50 2.70 -1.77
CA TRP A 211 -6.50 1.71 -2.84
C TRP A 211 -7.59 0.65 -2.67
N ARG A 212 -7.65 -0.04 -1.52
CA ARG A 212 -8.56 -1.19 -1.33
C ARG A 212 -9.86 -0.80 -0.63
N GLY A 213 -9.84 0.27 0.18
CA GLY A 213 -11.06 0.81 0.80
C GLY A 213 -11.92 1.60 -0.18
N TYR A 214 -11.31 2.47 -1.01
CA TYR A 214 -12.01 3.36 -1.94
C TYR A 214 -11.94 2.91 -3.40
N ALA A 215 -10.75 2.84 -3.99
CA ALA A 215 -10.59 2.65 -5.44
C ALA A 215 -11.06 1.26 -5.91
N TRP A 216 -10.78 0.20 -5.14
CA TRP A 216 -11.18 -1.16 -5.45
C TRP A 216 -12.70 -1.29 -5.73
N PRO A 217 -13.59 -0.99 -4.76
CA PRO A 217 -15.03 -1.12 -5.01
C PRO A 217 -15.55 -0.18 -6.11
N VAL A 218 -14.93 0.98 -6.34
CA VAL A 218 -15.26 1.87 -7.46
C VAL A 218 -14.99 1.20 -8.79
N LEU A 219 -13.81 0.61 -8.96
CA LEU A 219 -13.41 -0.04 -10.20
C LEU A 219 -14.24 -1.28 -10.50
N VAL A 220 -14.48 -2.14 -9.50
CA VAL A 220 -15.31 -3.34 -9.71
C VAL A 220 -16.70 -2.97 -10.22
N ARG A 221 -17.30 -1.93 -9.65
CA ARG A 221 -18.64 -1.48 -10.10
C ARG A 221 -18.64 -0.85 -11.49
N LYS A 222 -17.57 -0.12 -11.81
CA LYS A 222 -17.43 0.50 -13.13
C LYS A 222 -17.29 -0.55 -14.23
N PHE A 223 -16.52 -1.62 -14.00
CA PHE A 223 -16.24 -2.64 -15.01
C PHE A 223 -17.14 -3.88 -14.91
N GLY A 224 -17.75 -4.13 -13.76
CA GLY A 224 -18.53 -5.36 -13.50
C GLY A 224 -17.68 -6.64 -13.49
N GLN A 225 -16.36 -6.52 -13.57
CA GLN A 225 -15.41 -7.64 -13.68
C GLN A 225 -14.29 -7.48 -12.66
N PRO A 226 -14.35 -8.20 -11.51
CA PRO A 226 -13.38 -8.05 -10.43
C PRO A 226 -11.92 -8.28 -10.87
N LEU A 227 -11.65 -9.30 -11.69
CA LEU A 227 -10.28 -9.56 -12.16
C LEU A 227 -9.70 -8.37 -12.95
N GLN A 228 -10.46 -7.80 -13.88
CA GLN A 228 -9.99 -6.64 -14.65
C GLN A 228 -9.79 -5.41 -13.74
N ALA A 229 -10.70 -5.20 -12.80
CA ALA A 229 -10.60 -4.12 -11.83
C ALA A 229 -9.34 -4.26 -10.95
N ALA A 230 -9.00 -5.49 -10.52
CA ALA A 230 -7.81 -5.75 -9.71
C ALA A 230 -6.52 -5.53 -10.50
N VAL A 231 -6.45 -5.99 -11.75
CA VAL A 231 -5.29 -5.76 -12.63
C VAL A 231 -5.11 -4.26 -12.85
N LEU A 232 -6.18 -3.54 -13.21
CA LEU A 232 -6.11 -2.08 -13.41
C LEU A 232 -5.68 -1.35 -12.14
N LEU A 233 -6.20 -1.77 -10.98
CA LEU A 233 -5.81 -1.19 -9.68
C LEU A 233 -4.33 -1.39 -9.39
N GLY A 234 -3.80 -2.60 -9.63
CA GLY A 234 -2.38 -2.90 -9.43
C GLY A 234 -1.48 -2.08 -10.35
N VAL A 235 -1.86 -1.94 -11.63
CA VAL A 235 -1.16 -1.07 -12.60
C VAL A 235 -1.20 0.40 -12.16
N ALA A 236 -2.38 0.91 -11.80
CA ALA A 236 -2.54 2.29 -11.36
C ALA A 236 -1.73 2.58 -10.08
N TRP A 237 -1.70 1.63 -9.14
CA TRP A 237 -0.90 1.74 -7.92
C TRP A 237 0.60 1.78 -8.23
N ALA A 238 1.10 0.91 -9.10
CA ALA A 238 2.50 0.93 -9.53
C ALA A 238 2.88 2.24 -10.23
N LEU A 239 2.03 2.74 -11.14
CA LEU A 239 2.28 3.99 -11.86
C LEU A 239 2.21 5.23 -10.96
N TRP A 240 1.45 5.18 -9.87
CA TRP A 240 1.41 6.27 -8.88
C TRP A 240 2.77 6.50 -8.21
N HIS A 241 3.66 5.51 -8.18
CA HIS A 241 5.01 5.65 -7.64
C HIS A 241 5.99 6.38 -8.57
N LEU A 242 5.66 6.54 -9.86
CA LEU A 242 6.57 7.15 -10.85
C LEU A 242 7.19 8.50 -10.44
N PRO A 243 6.48 9.44 -9.81
CA PRO A 243 7.11 10.70 -9.38
C PRO A 243 8.34 10.49 -8.49
N ARG A 244 8.34 9.46 -7.64
CA ARG A 244 9.47 9.05 -6.81
C ARG A 244 10.61 8.48 -7.67
N GLU A 245 10.27 7.65 -8.62
CA GLU A 245 11.24 6.88 -9.43
C GLU A 245 11.93 7.75 -10.50
N VAL A 246 11.36 8.91 -10.84
CA VAL A 246 11.99 9.88 -11.78
C VAL A 246 13.20 10.59 -11.15
N VAL A 247 13.23 10.79 -9.84
CA VAL A 247 14.34 11.50 -9.15
C VAL A 247 15.71 10.88 -9.44
N PRO A 248 15.92 9.55 -9.39
CA PRO A 248 17.18 8.92 -9.78
C PRO A 248 17.61 9.18 -11.22
N ILE A 249 16.68 9.36 -12.16
CA ILE A 249 17.02 9.77 -13.54
C ILE A 249 17.53 11.21 -13.57
N LEU A 250 16.80 12.13 -12.93
CA LEU A 250 17.17 13.55 -12.87
C LEU A 250 18.54 13.75 -12.22
N THR A 251 18.94 12.86 -11.31
CA THR A 251 20.25 12.88 -10.65
C THR A 251 21.31 12.03 -11.35
N GLY A 252 21.02 11.46 -12.54
CA GLY A 252 21.95 10.64 -13.31
C GLY A 252 22.31 9.28 -12.70
N LYS A 253 21.56 8.84 -11.66
CA LYS A 253 21.83 7.57 -10.97
C LYS A 253 21.39 6.34 -11.75
N ILE A 254 20.38 6.47 -12.60
CA ILE A 254 19.90 5.40 -13.49
C ILE A 254 19.55 5.96 -14.86
N THR A 255 19.55 5.08 -15.87
CA THR A 255 19.10 5.41 -17.24
C THR A 255 17.58 5.26 -17.35
N LEU A 256 17.00 5.89 -18.39
CA LEU A 256 15.58 5.72 -18.71
C LEU A 256 15.23 4.24 -18.99
N LEU A 257 16.11 3.51 -19.70
CA LEU A 257 15.89 2.09 -19.99
C LEU A 257 15.81 1.26 -18.70
N LYS A 258 16.69 1.53 -17.73
CA LYS A 258 16.68 0.85 -16.45
C LYS A 258 15.41 1.17 -15.68
N LEU A 259 14.95 2.44 -15.65
CA LEU A 259 13.67 2.80 -15.04
C LEU A 259 12.49 2.04 -15.68
N LEU A 260 12.42 1.98 -17.01
CA LEU A 260 11.32 1.28 -17.70
C LEU A 260 11.31 -0.21 -17.36
N GLN A 261 12.49 -0.84 -17.28
CA GLN A 261 12.63 -2.24 -16.87
C GLN A 261 12.14 -2.46 -15.42
N GLU A 262 12.63 -1.65 -14.49
CA GLU A 262 12.24 -1.70 -13.08
C GLU A 262 10.73 -1.46 -12.90
N GLN A 263 10.19 -0.46 -13.60
CA GLN A 263 8.76 -0.15 -13.55
C GLN A 263 7.89 -1.28 -14.10
N ALA A 264 8.32 -1.96 -15.17
CA ALA A 264 7.60 -3.11 -15.71
C ALA A 264 7.56 -4.27 -14.68
N GLN A 265 8.69 -4.57 -14.03
CA GLN A 265 8.78 -5.58 -12.97
C GLN A 265 7.89 -5.19 -11.76
N PHE A 266 7.93 -3.92 -11.37
CA PHE A 266 7.13 -3.41 -10.27
C PHE A 266 5.63 -3.47 -10.55
N ILE A 267 5.20 -3.16 -11.79
CA ILE A 267 3.80 -3.34 -12.22
C ILE A 267 3.35 -4.79 -12.04
N VAL A 268 4.15 -5.76 -12.48
CA VAL A 268 3.84 -7.19 -12.34
C VAL A 268 3.67 -7.56 -10.86
N ALA A 269 4.58 -7.12 -10.00
CA ALA A 269 4.52 -7.37 -8.57
C ALA A 269 3.29 -6.71 -7.91
N CYS A 270 3.01 -5.45 -8.22
CA CYS A 270 1.84 -4.73 -7.70
C CYS A 270 0.51 -5.36 -8.11
N VAL A 271 0.42 -5.89 -9.34
CA VAL A 271 -0.75 -6.64 -9.80
C VAL A 271 -0.91 -7.93 -8.98
N GLY A 272 0.15 -8.72 -8.83
CA GLY A 272 0.11 -9.98 -8.04
C GLY A 272 -0.29 -9.73 -6.59
N MET A 273 0.33 -8.75 -5.94
CA MET A 273 -0.03 -8.31 -4.58
C MET A 273 -1.50 -7.87 -4.50
N THR A 274 -1.97 -7.08 -5.47
CA THR A 274 -3.36 -6.60 -5.49
C THR A 274 -4.35 -7.74 -5.60
N LEU A 275 -4.09 -8.74 -6.46
CA LEU A 275 -4.94 -9.92 -6.61
C LEU A 275 -5.10 -10.67 -5.28
N LEU A 276 -4.01 -10.92 -4.55
CA LEU A 276 -4.08 -11.56 -3.25
C LEU A 276 -4.84 -10.69 -2.23
N ALA A 277 -4.49 -9.42 -2.12
CA ALA A 277 -5.06 -8.50 -1.15
C ALA A 277 -6.59 -8.37 -1.28
N VAL A 278 -7.10 -8.20 -2.52
CA VAL A 278 -8.54 -7.99 -2.73
C VAL A 278 -9.38 -9.21 -2.41
N VAL A 279 -8.86 -10.44 -2.54
CA VAL A 279 -9.57 -11.65 -2.11
C VAL A 279 -9.87 -11.58 -0.62
N PHE A 280 -8.86 -11.34 0.20
CA PHE A 280 -9.04 -11.29 1.65
C PHE A 280 -9.82 -10.05 2.11
N VAL A 281 -9.68 -8.90 1.43
CA VAL A 281 -10.54 -7.73 1.64
C VAL A 281 -12.01 -8.07 1.38
N ASN A 282 -12.32 -8.78 0.31
CA ASN A 282 -13.70 -9.20 0.02
C ASN A 282 -14.23 -10.19 1.06
N LEU A 283 -13.42 -11.19 1.44
CA LEU A 283 -13.80 -12.19 2.44
C LEU A 283 -13.98 -11.63 3.85
N SER A 284 -13.32 -10.49 4.18
CA SER A 284 -13.48 -9.77 5.45
C SER A 284 -14.65 -8.76 5.44
N GLY A 285 -15.47 -8.74 4.38
CA GLY A 285 -16.56 -7.78 4.22
C GLY A 285 -16.09 -6.37 3.86
N GLY A 286 -14.90 -6.22 3.29
CA GLY A 286 -14.33 -4.94 2.87
C GLY A 286 -13.49 -4.24 3.94
N SER A 287 -12.97 -4.97 4.92
CA SER A 287 -11.90 -4.49 5.80
C SER A 287 -10.60 -4.30 4.99
N VAL A 288 -9.85 -3.24 5.28
CA VAL A 288 -8.51 -3.03 4.68
C VAL A 288 -7.39 -3.74 5.44
N TRP A 289 -7.65 -4.27 6.63
CA TRP A 289 -6.63 -4.95 7.44
C TRP A 289 -5.94 -6.10 6.69
N PRO A 290 -6.65 -6.99 5.97
CA PRO A 290 -5.96 -8.00 5.18
C PRO A 290 -5.00 -7.42 4.15
N ALA A 291 -5.37 -6.32 3.50
CA ALA A 291 -4.50 -5.65 2.55
C ALA A 291 -3.29 -5.00 3.24
N ILE A 292 -3.46 -4.43 4.43
CA ILE A 292 -2.36 -3.89 5.25
C ILE A 292 -1.32 -5.00 5.54
N LEU A 293 -1.78 -6.18 5.97
CA LEU A 293 -0.89 -7.32 6.25
C LEU A 293 -0.17 -7.83 4.98
N VAL A 294 -0.90 -7.94 3.86
CA VAL A 294 -0.31 -8.34 2.57
C VAL A 294 0.72 -7.32 2.11
N HIS A 295 0.41 -6.01 2.23
CA HIS A 295 1.31 -4.92 1.85
C HIS A 295 2.57 -4.89 2.74
N GLY A 296 2.42 -5.09 4.04
CA GLY A 296 3.56 -5.19 4.96
C GLY A 296 4.47 -6.36 4.61
N CYS A 297 3.90 -7.54 4.30
CA CYS A 297 4.66 -8.69 3.81
C CYS A 297 5.32 -8.43 2.45
N PHE A 298 4.61 -7.75 1.52
CA PHE A 298 5.14 -7.34 0.24
C PHE A 298 6.39 -6.47 0.40
N ASN A 299 6.31 -5.41 1.20
CA ASN A 299 7.44 -4.51 1.43
C ASN A 299 8.58 -5.21 2.20
N PHE A 300 8.27 -6.14 3.10
CA PHE A 300 9.27 -6.93 3.80
C PHE A 300 10.07 -7.81 2.83
N LEU A 301 9.39 -8.48 1.90
CA LEU A 301 10.05 -9.31 0.88
C LEU A 301 10.77 -8.49 -0.19
N TYR A 302 10.23 -7.31 -0.53
CA TYR A 302 10.82 -6.43 -1.54
C TYR A 302 11.99 -5.60 -1.02
N GLY A 303 11.91 -5.11 0.21
CA GLY A 303 12.84 -4.12 0.75
C GLY A 303 13.70 -4.59 1.91
N GLY A 304 13.28 -5.62 2.64
CA GLY A 304 13.83 -5.95 3.95
C GLY A 304 14.90 -7.04 3.94
N PHE A 305 14.79 -8.01 3.07
CA PHE A 305 15.75 -9.13 3.02
C PHE A 305 17.03 -8.80 2.26
N ALA A 306 16.98 -7.91 1.31
CA ALA A 306 18.15 -7.32 0.66
C ALA A 306 18.86 -6.34 1.62
N ALA A 307 19.10 -6.75 2.87
CA ALA A 307 19.70 -5.95 3.94
C ALA A 307 21.20 -5.66 3.73
N GLY A 308 21.64 -5.56 2.50
CA GLY A 308 22.91 -4.99 2.09
C GLY A 308 22.89 -3.47 1.92
N GLY A 309 21.83 -2.76 2.31
CA GLY A 309 21.84 -1.29 2.39
C GLY A 309 21.63 -0.53 1.08
N SER A 310 21.49 -1.16 -0.06
CA SER A 310 21.05 -0.46 -1.28
C SER A 310 19.53 -0.54 -1.40
N ALA A 311 18.87 0.58 -1.36
CA ALA A 311 17.44 0.78 -1.30
C ALA A 311 16.68 0.41 -2.60
N ARG A 312 17.09 -0.63 -3.33
CA ARG A 312 16.45 -1.02 -4.58
C ARG A 312 16.30 -2.52 -4.71
N ALA A 313 15.33 -3.06 -3.99
CA ALA A 313 14.79 -4.38 -4.28
C ALA A 313 14.06 -4.46 -5.65
N ILE A 314 13.93 -3.33 -6.34
CA ILE A 314 13.36 -3.27 -7.70
C ILE A 314 14.35 -3.82 -8.74
N ASP A 315 15.62 -3.98 -8.38
CA ASP A 315 16.68 -4.45 -9.29
C ASP A 315 16.62 -5.95 -9.62
N SER A 316 15.82 -6.76 -8.92
CA SER A 316 15.73 -8.18 -9.20
C SER A 316 14.40 -8.57 -9.85
N LEU A 317 14.48 -9.42 -10.88
CA LEU A 317 13.32 -10.04 -11.53
C LEU A 317 12.58 -10.98 -10.56
N GLU A 318 13.26 -11.49 -9.56
CA GLU A 318 12.78 -12.51 -8.62
C GLU A 318 11.53 -12.10 -7.84
N PRO A 319 11.47 -10.92 -7.19
CA PRO A 319 10.24 -10.49 -6.52
C PRO A 319 9.06 -10.33 -7.48
N ALA A 320 9.30 -9.86 -8.71
CA ALA A 320 8.25 -9.74 -9.71
C ALA A 320 7.70 -11.11 -10.10
N LEU A 321 8.56 -12.11 -10.30
CA LEU A 321 8.16 -13.48 -10.62
C LEU A 321 7.43 -14.14 -9.45
N LEU A 322 7.89 -13.95 -8.21
CA LEU A 322 7.22 -14.44 -7.01
C LEU A 322 5.79 -13.90 -6.95
N TRP A 323 5.62 -12.59 -7.08
CA TRP A 323 4.29 -11.98 -7.00
C TRP A 323 3.41 -12.27 -8.22
N ALA A 324 4.00 -12.47 -9.41
CA ALA A 324 3.26 -12.99 -10.56
C ALA A 324 2.70 -14.39 -10.30
N LEU A 325 3.51 -15.27 -9.70
CA LEU A 325 3.07 -16.60 -9.30
C LEU A 325 1.97 -16.54 -8.24
N VAL A 326 2.14 -15.70 -7.21
CA VAL A 326 1.11 -15.44 -6.18
C VAL A 326 -0.21 -15.00 -6.83
N GLY A 327 -0.16 -14.03 -7.74
CA GLY A 327 -1.34 -13.57 -8.46
C GLY A 327 -2.00 -14.67 -9.28
N LEU A 328 -1.21 -15.45 -10.03
CA LEU A 328 -1.71 -16.58 -10.81
C LEU A 328 -2.40 -17.62 -9.92
N VAL A 329 -1.75 -18.09 -8.86
CA VAL A 329 -2.31 -19.04 -7.90
C VAL A 329 -3.59 -18.48 -7.26
N THR A 330 -3.59 -17.20 -6.91
CA THR A 330 -4.78 -16.54 -6.35
C THR A 330 -5.96 -16.60 -7.33
N VAL A 331 -5.75 -16.30 -8.60
CA VAL A 331 -6.81 -16.37 -9.62
C VAL A 331 -7.27 -17.80 -9.85
N LEU A 332 -6.35 -18.79 -9.85
CA LEU A 332 -6.71 -20.20 -9.99
C LEU A 332 -7.56 -20.70 -8.83
N LEU A 333 -7.28 -20.26 -7.59
CA LEU A 333 -8.01 -20.71 -6.40
C LEU A 333 -9.30 -19.92 -6.14
N ALA A 334 -9.29 -18.60 -6.32
CA ALA A 334 -10.42 -17.73 -6.04
C ALA A 334 -11.33 -17.48 -7.26
N GLY A 335 -10.89 -17.86 -8.46
CA GLY A 335 -11.58 -17.57 -9.70
C GLY A 335 -11.53 -16.07 -10.08
N ARG A 336 -12.18 -15.73 -11.20
CA ARG A 336 -12.21 -14.34 -11.72
C ARG A 336 -13.02 -13.39 -10.86
N ASP A 337 -13.87 -13.90 -9.98
CA ASP A 337 -14.70 -13.13 -9.05
C ASP A 337 -13.90 -12.59 -7.86
N LEU A 338 -12.75 -13.17 -7.52
CA LEU A 338 -11.89 -12.77 -6.42
C LEU A 338 -12.65 -12.58 -5.08
N GLY A 339 -13.70 -13.37 -4.84
CA GLY A 339 -14.53 -13.32 -3.64
C GLY A 339 -15.51 -12.14 -3.58
N TRP A 340 -15.70 -11.39 -4.67
CA TRP A 340 -16.61 -10.23 -4.70
C TRP A 340 -18.07 -10.61 -4.42
N GLN A 341 -18.58 -11.69 -4.99
CA GLN A 341 -19.95 -12.15 -4.72
C GLN A 341 -20.12 -12.51 -3.24
N ARG A 342 -19.10 -13.11 -2.61
CA ARG A 342 -19.12 -13.39 -1.18
C ARG A 342 -19.23 -12.11 -0.35
N ARG A 343 -18.51 -11.06 -0.73
CA ARG A 343 -18.65 -9.74 -0.10
C ARG A 343 -20.08 -9.21 -0.22
N MET A 344 -20.71 -9.34 -1.39
CA MET A 344 -22.10 -8.92 -1.58
C MET A 344 -23.05 -9.70 -0.68
N GLN A 345 -22.87 -11.02 -0.53
CA GLN A 345 -23.65 -11.86 0.38
C GLN A 345 -23.49 -11.44 1.85
N ILE A 346 -22.29 -11.12 2.31
CA ILE A 346 -21.99 -10.63 3.66
C ILE A 346 -22.80 -9.36 3.97
N HIS A 347 -23.10 -8.55 2.96
CA HIS A 347 -23.84 -7.31 3.07
C HIS A 347 -25.30 -7.39 2.58
N GLY A 348 -25.90 -8.57 2.61
CA GLY A 348 -27.33 -8.76 2.35
C GLY A 348 -27.72 -8.97 0.89
N GLY A 349 -26.80 -9.53 0.07
CA GLY A 349 -27.06 -9.99 -1.30
C GLY A 349 -27.10 -8.88 -2.36
N ASP A 350 -27.79 -7.79 -2.10
CA ASP A 350 -27.84 -6.62 -2.98
C ASP A 350 -26.73 -5.58 -2.67
N GLY A 351 -25.96 -5.87 -1.64
CA GLY A 351 -24.87 -5.02 -1.18
C GLY A 351 -25.31 -3.65 -0.64
N ARG A 352 -26.61 -3.37 -0.47
CA ARG A 352 -27.10 -2.04 -0.02
C ARG A 352 -26.62 -1.68 1.38
N SER A 353 -26.35 -2.67 2.21
CA SER A 353 -25.78 -2.48 3.56
C SER A 353 -24.26 -2.34 3.58
N ASP A 354 -23.55 -2.63 2.47
CA ASP A 354 -22.10 -2.36 2.40
C ASP A 354 -21.90 -0.84 2.46
N PRO A 355 -21.21 -0.32 3.48
CA PRO A 355 -20.92 1.12 3.56
C PRO A 355 -20.14 1.64 2.36
N ALA A 356 -19.32 0.80 1.71
CA ALA A 356 -18.72 1.12 0.42
C ALA A 356 -19.77 1.19 -0.70
N ASN A 357 -20.97 0.61 -0.53
CA ASN A 357 -22.08 0.72 -1.47
C ASN A 357 -22.91 1.98 -1.28
N GLN A 358 -22.95 2.56 -0.09
CA GLN A 358 -23.80 3.74 0.16
C GLN A 358 -23.39 4.95 -0.69
N TRP A 359 -22.10 5.06 -1.05
CA TRP A 359 -21.65 6.10 -1.96
C TRP A 359 -21.64 5.67 -3.43
N ALA A 360 -21.55 4.39 -3.74
CA ALA A 360 -21.55 3.90 -5.12
C ALA A 360 -22.92 3.52 -5.67
N LEU A 361 -23.93 3.23 -4.81
CA LEU A 361 -25.34 3.14 -5.25
C LEU A 361 -25.98 4.52 -5.48
N ARG A 362 -25.29 5.58 -5.11
CA ARG A 362 -25.70 6.97 -5.35
C ARG A 362 -25.07 7.56 -6.60
N THR A 363 -24.22 6.79 -7.32
CA THR A 363 -23.72 7.08 -8.65
C THR A 363 -24.49 6.36 -9.72
#